data_360409c2697a649cf267b241cda17fa6
#
_entry.id   360409c2697a649cf267b241cda17fa6
#
_cell.length_a   1.000
_cell.length_b   1.000
_cell.length_c   1.000
_cell.angle_alpha   90.00
_cell.angle_beta   90.00
_cell.angle_gamma   90.00
#
_symmetry.space_group_name_H-M   'P 1'
#
loop_
_entity.id
_entity.type
_entity.pdbx_description
1 polymer ?
#
loop_
_entity_poly.entity_id
_entity_poly.type
_entity_poly.pdbx_seq_one_letter_code
_entity_poly.pdbx_strand_id
1 'polypeptide(L)' 'MPTLRLFASAREAAGTDRVDVADATVGEILNDARVRFGEHFAAVLATSRVWLNGEPTNDDAVARGADEVAVLPPVSGG' A
#
# COMPACT_ATOMS: atom_id res chain seq x y z
N MET A 1 -9.30 0.24 12.54
CA MET A 1 -8.13 0.77 11.78
C MET A 1 -7.98 0.01 10.48
N PRO A 2 -7.86 0.70 9.35
CA PRO A 2 -7.59 0.01 8.09
C PRO A 2 -6.28 -0.76 8.14
N THR A 3 -6.17 -1.75 7.27
CA THR A 3 -4.94 -2.53 7.13
C THR A 3 -4.30 -2.20 5.78
N LEU A 4 -3.02 -1.89 5.79
CA LEU A 4 -2.22 -1.78 4.58
C LEU A 4 -1.54 -3.12 4.35
N ARG A 5 -1.88 -3.80 3.26
CA ARG A 5 -1.29 -5.08 2.90
C ARG A 5 -0.26 -4.91 1.78
N LEU A 6 0.87 -5.57 1.95
CA LEU A 6 2.01 -5.44 1.05
C LEU A 6 2.36 -6.81 0.47
N PHE A 7 2.51 -6.86 -0.85
CA PHE A 7 2.77 -8.10 -1.57
C PHE A 7 4.10 -8.05 -2.31
N ALA A 8 4.68 -9.21 -2.53
CA ALA A 8 5.88 -9.39 -3.37
C ALA A 8 7.00 -8.39 -3.00
N SER A 9 7.52 -7.66 -3.96
CA SER A 9 8.64 -6.75 -3.71
C SER A 9 8.30 -5.60 -2.77
N ALA A 10 7.02 -5.21 -2.66
CA ALA A 10 6.61 -4.21 -1.68
C ALA A 10 6.75 -4.76 -0.26
N ARG A 11 6.37 -6.02 -0.05
CA ARG A 11 6.55 -6.68 1.23
C ARG A 11 8.03 -6.79 1.60
N GLU A 12 8.86 -7.15 0.65
CA GLU A 12 10.29 -7.25 0.87
C GLU A 12 10.92 -5.90 1.20
N ALA A 13 10.52 -4.86 0.48
CA ALA A 13 11.04 -3.51 0.71
C ALA A 13 10.62 -2.95 2.07
N ALA A 14 9.44 -3.28 2.52
CA ALA A 14 8.93 -2.80 3.82
C ALA A 14 9.38 -3.66 5.00
N GLY A 15 9.73 -4.91 4.75
CA GLY A 15 10.08 -5.85 5.81
C GLY A 15 8.87 -6.39 6.57
N THR A 16 7.67 -6.19 6.05
CA THR A 16 6.44 -6.67 6.66
C THR A 16 5.36 -6.86 5.59
N ASP A 17 4.40 -7.72 5.85
CA ASP A 17 3.31 -7.98 4.90
C ASP A 17 2.04 -7.18 5.21
N ARG A 18 1.95 -6.61 6.40
CA ARG A 18 0.79 -5.80 6.79
C ARG A 18 1.12 -4.81 7.89
N VAL A 19 0.41 -3.71 7.89
CA VAL A 19 0.48 -2.69 8.94
C VAL A 19 -0.92 -2.15 9.19
N ASP A 20 -1.27 -1.95 10.44
CA ASP A 20 -2.48 -1.21 10.77
C ASP A 20 -2.21 0.27 10.63
N VAL A 21 -3.14 1.00 10.04
CA VAL A 21 -3.00 2.43 9.80
C VAL A 21 -4.24 3.17 10.29
N ALA A 22 -4.10 4.47 10.51
CA ALA A 22 -5.24 5.30 10.89
C ALA A 22 -6.17 5.50 9.68
N ASP A 23 -7.44 5.75 9.96
CA ASP A 23 -8.41 6.13 8.92
C ASP A 23 -7.88 7.36 8.18
N ALA A 24 -7.83 7.28 6.86
CA ALA A 24 -7.27 8.34 6.02
C ALA A 24 -7.60 8.07 4.56
N THR A 25 -7.24 8.99 3.67
CA THR A 25 -7.31 8.71 2.25
C THR A 25 -6.21 7.71 1.87
N VAL A 26 -6.44 6.99 0.79
CA VAL A 26 -5.42 6.08 0.24
C VAL A 26 -4.11 6.81 0.00
N GLY A 27 -4.17 8.01 -0.57
CA GLY A 27 -2.98 8.83 -0.81
C GLY A 27 -2.20 9.13 0.47
N GLU A 28 -2.89 9.48 1.54
CA GLU A 28 -2.26 9.74 2.84
C GLU A 28 -1.61 8.50 3.41
N ILE A 29 -2.30 7.36 3.33
CA ILE A 29 -1.77 6.08 3.80
C ILE A 29 -0.48 5.72 3.04
N LEU A 30 -0.50 5.87 1.72
CA LEU A 30 0.66 5.56 0.89
C LEU A 30 1.82 6.52 1.14
N ASN A 31 1.51 7.79 1.36
CA ASN A 31 2.55 8.79 1.66
C ASN A 31 3.24 8.48 2.99
N ASP A 32 2.47 8.14 4.00
CA ASP A 32 3.02 7.71 5.30
C ASP A 32 3.89 6.47 5.14
N ALA A 33 3.48 5.54 4.30
CA ALA A 33 4.26 4.33 4.04
C ALA A 33 5.61 4.66 3.38
N ARG A 34 5.64 5.61 2.44
CA ARG A 34 6.89 6.04 1.82
C ARG A 34 7.86 6.60 2.85
N VAL A 35 7.37 7.41 3.76
CA VAL A 35 8.20 7.99 4.82
C VAL A 35 8.68 6.90 5.78
N ARG A 36 7.78 5.99 6.15
CA ARG A 36 8.08 4.94 7.13
C ARG A 36 9.05 3.89 6.61
N PHE A 37 8.89 3.46 5.36
CA PHE A 37 9.67 2.35 4.80
C PHE A 37 10.84 2.78 3.92
N GLY A 38 10.89 4.06 3.51
CA GLY A 38 12.03 4.61 2.82
C GLY A 38 11.99 4.56 1.31
N GLU A 39 13.11 4.93 0.70
CA GLU A 39 13.20 5.17 -0.75
C GLU A 39 13.00 3.91 -1.58
N HIS A 40 13.50 2.79 -1.14
CA HIS A 40 13.35 1.55 -1.89
C HIS A 40 11.87 1.17 -1.99
N PHE A 41 11.15 1.27 -0.88
CA PHE A 41 9.71 1.03 -0.87
C PHE A 41 8.99 2.02 -1.78
N ALA A 42 9.36 3.30 -1.72
CA ALA A 42 8.74 4.33 -2.55
C ALA A 42 8.94 4.04 -4.04
N ALA A 43 10.09 3.54 -4.43
CA ALA A 43 10.37 3.16 -5.82
C ALA A 43 9.49 1.98 -6.27
N VAL A 44 9.32 0.98 -5.42
CA VAL A 44 8.43 -0.15 -5.70
C VAL A 44 6.98 0.32 -5.80
N LEU A 45 6.56 1.17 -4.86
CA LEU A 45 5.20 1.69 -4.84
C LEU A 45 4.86 2.48 -6.11
N ALA A 46 5.83 3.21 -6.66
CA ALA A 46 5.61 4.03 -7.85
C ALA A 46 5.16 3.22 -9.07
N THR A 47 5.49 1.94 -9.12
CA THR A 47 5.11 1.06 -10.22
C THR A 47 4.04 0.04 -9.82
N SER A 48 3.56 0.12 -8.61
CA SER A 48 2.59 -0.84 -8.08
C SER A 48 1.16 -0.41 -8.36
N ARG A 49 0.26 -1.37 -8.35
CA ARG A 49 -1.18 -1.12 -8.36
C ARG A 49 -1.67 -1.07 -6.93
N VAL A 50 -2.65 -0.22 -6.67
CA VAL A 50 -3.23 -0.08 -5.33
C VAL A 50 -4.71 -0.40 -5.41
N TRP A 51 -5.15 -1.24 -4.49
CA TRP A 51 -6.54 -1.71 -4.43
C TRP A 51 -7.11 -1.40 -3.06
N LEU A 52 -8.39 -1.06 -3.04
CA LEU A 52 -9.15 -0.86 -1.79
C LEU A 52 -10.26 -1.91 -1.76
N ASN A 53 -10.22 -2.79 -0.76
CA ASN A 53 -11.20 -3.88 -0.60
C ASN A 53 -11.37 -4.70 -1.87
N GLY A 54 -10.27 -5.03 -2.53
CA GLY A 54 -10.28 -5.89 -3.71
C GLY A 54 -10.63 -5.20 -5.02
N GLU A 55 -10.71 -3.88 -5.05
CA GLU A 55 -11.01 -3.11 -6.25
C GLU A 55 -9.95 -2.03 -6.48
N PRO A 56 -9.62 -1.74 -7.75
CA PRO A 56 -8.70 -0.65 -8.06
C PRO A 56 -9.20 0.65 -7.45
N THR A 57 -8.29 1.45 -6.93
CA THR A 57 -8.64 2.69 -6.25
C THR A 57 -7.70 3.83 -6.66
N ASN A 58 -7.99 5.02 -6.14
CA ASN A 58 -7.17 6.20 -6.34
C ASN A 58 -6.87 6.86 -5.00
N ASP A 59 -6.04 7.89 -5.03
CA ASP A 59 -5.57 8.55 -3.82
C ASP A 59 -6.67 9.26 -3.04
N ASP A 60 -7.76 9.63 -3.69
CA ASP A 60 -8.84 10.37 -3.03
C ASP A 60 -9.80 9.47 -2.23
N ALA A 61 -9.78 8.18 -2.48
CA ALA A 61 -10.66 7.26 -1.77
C ALA A 61 -10.29 7.22 -0.29
N VAL A 62 -11.31 7.13 0.56
CA VAL A 62 -11.11 7.08 2.02
C VAL A 62 -11.15 5.62 2.47
N ALA A 63 -10.13 5.22 3.23
CA ALA A 63 -10.08 3.93 3.89
C ALA A 63 -10.33 4.12 5.38
N ARG A 64 -11.24 3.33 5.93
CA ARG A 64 -11.62 3.44 7.35
C ARG A 64 -12.16 2.12 7.87
N GLY A 65 -12.20 2.00 9.18
CA GLY A 65 -12.74 0.80 9.81
C GLY A 65 -11.92 -0.43 9.43
N ALA A 66 -12.58 -1.46 8.96
CA ALA A 66 -11.94 -2.72 8.58
C ALA A 66 -11.48 -2.75 7.10
N ASP A 67 -11.43 -1.60 6.43
CA ASP A 67 -11.00 -1.54 5.05
C ASP A 67 -9.55 -2.03 4.88
N GLU A 68 -9.28 -2.57 3.69
CA GLU A 68 -7.95 -3.07 3.36
C GLU A 68 -7.43 -2.37 2.11
N VAL A 69 -6.25 -1.77 2.24
CA VAL A 69 -5.52 -1.18 1.13
C VAL A 69 -4.40 -2.13 0.75
N ALA A 70 -4.36 -2.58 -0.48
CA ALA A 70 -3.35 -3.54 -0.94
C ALA A 70 -2.42 -2.89 -1.97
N VAL A 71 -1.13 -3.14 -1.82
CA VAL A 71 -0.10 -2.71 -2.77
C VAL A 71 0.40 -3.94 -3.52
N LEU A 72 0.16 -3.95 -4.83
CA LEU A 72 0.49 -5.10 -5.69
C LEU A 72 1.50 -4.66 -6.76
N PRO A 73 2.79 -4.93 -6.53
CA PRO A 73 3.81 -4.65 -7.53
C PRO A 73 3.56 -5.46 -8.81
N PRO A 74 4.06 -4.97 -9.96
CA PRO A 74 3.93 -5.73 -11.18
C PRO A 74 4.72 -7.03 -11.07
N VAL A 75 4.14 -8.11 -11.61
CA VAL A 75 4.87 -9.36 -11.71
C VAL A 75 5.82 -9.26 -12.89
N SER A 76 7.09 -9.46 -12.62
CA SER A 76 8.05 -9.49 -13.69
C SER A 76 7.78 -10.73 -14.54
N GLY A 77 7.50 -10.51 -15.77
CA GLY A 77 7.21 -11.38 -16.87
C GLY A 77 7.65 -12.84 -16.81
N GLY A 78 7.68 -13.22 -15.71
CA GLY A 78 8.05 -14.60 -15.45
C GLY A 78 7.19 -15.51 -16.19
#